data_b5d9d3b29660bb740b2842b3bbd469d7
#
_entry.id   b5d9d3b29660bb740b2842b3bbd469d7
#
_cell.length_a   1.000
_cell.length_b   1.000
_cell.length_c   1.000
_cell.angle_alpha   90.00
_cell.angle_beta   90.00
_cell.angle_gamma   90.00
#
_symmetry.space_group_name_H-M   'P 1'
#
loop_
_entity.id
_entity.type
_entity.pdbx_description
1 polymer ?
#
loop_
_entity_poly.entity_id
_entity_poly.type
_entity_poly.pdbx_seq_one_letter_code
_entity_poly.pdbx_strand_id
1 'polypeptide(L)'
;MSDESPATLRRIAEEGARLAGRVLAERFQGERTIEYKGGIDLVTDADRAAEAAVLGFIRQHYPGHAILAEESGASKGSGLRWIVDPLDGTTNYAHRVPHFCVSVGVEGPDGVLAGAIYAPMMDELFSAARGEGATLNGRPMRVSGTTELGHSLLCTGFPYDVHERPEGPVGLLKRFIVRAQGMRRTGSAALDLAYVAAGRFDGFFEFGLKPWDVAAGSLLVQEAGGTMVRIDGAPFQVGIGDVLACAPGLASQLISESRGFLADIGWVPPAPRA
;
A
#
# COMPACT_ATOMS: atom_id res chain seq x y z
N MET A 1 -9.16 5.61 -29.17
CA MET A 1 -9.37 5.36 -27.73
C MET A 1 -8.20 4.51 -27.27
N SER A 2 -7.48 4.92 -26.23
CA SER A 2 -6.41 4.13 -25.61
C SER A 2 -7.02 2.83 -25.03
N ASP A 3 -6.30 1.72 -25.15
CA ASP A 3 -6.71 0.43 -24.59
C ASP A 3 -6.71 0.51 -23.05
N GLU A 4 -7.87 0.25 -22.43
CA GLU A 4 -8.09 0.26 -20.98
C GLU A 4 -8.18 -1.16 -20.40
N SER A 5 -7.66 -2.17 -21.12
CA SER A 5 -7.58 -3.52 -20.54
C SER A 5 -6.70 -3.54 -19.29
N PRO A 6 -7.03 -4.37 -18.27
CA PRO A 6 -6.21 -4.48 -17.06
C PRO A 6 -4.72 -4.72 -17.35
N ALA A 7 -4.41 -5.53 -18.36
CA ALA A 7 -3.02 -5.77 -18.79
C ALA A 7 -2.32 -4.51 -19.30
N THR A 8 -3.00 -3.69 -20.11
CA THR A 8 -2.44 -2.43 -20.61
C THR A 8 -2.26 -1.42 -19.49
N LEU A 9 -3.26 -1.30 -18.61
CA LEU A 9 -3.19 -0.42 -17.44
C LEU A 9 -2.05 -0.82 -16.50
N ARG A 10 -1.84 -2.14 -16.27
CA ARG A 10 -0.70 -2.64 -15.49
C ARG A 10 0.62 -2.18 -16.08
N ARG A 11 0.83 -2.34 -17.40
CA ARG A 11 2.07 -1.92 -18.06
C ARG A 11 2.34 -0.41 -17.87
N ILE A 12 1.31 0.43 -17.99
CA ILE A 12 1.44 1.87 -17.75
C ILE A 12 1.76 2.18 -16.28
N ALA A 13 1.12 1.47 -15.32
CA ALA A 13 1.44 1.59 -13.89
C ALA A 13 2.90 1.20 -13.60
N GLU A 14 3.38 0.09 -14.18
CA GLU A 14 4.77 -0.39 -14.06
C GLU A 14 5.78 0.65 -14.59
N GLU A 15 5.55 1.18 -15.78
CA GLU A 15 6.44 2.18 -16.40
C GLU A 15 6.42 3.49 -15.59
N GLY A 16 5.25 3.94 -15.16
CA GLY A 16 5.10 5.14 -14.30
C GLY A 16 5.80 4.98 -12.96
N ALA A 17 5.62 3.84 -12.29
CA ALA A 17 6.29 3.55 -11.02
C ALA A 17 7.81 3.50 -11.15
N ARG A 18 8.34 2.89 -12.23
CA ARG A 18 9.78 2.88 -12.52
C ARG A 18 10.33 4.27 -12.83
N LEU A 19 9.58 5.12 -13.54
CA LEU A 19 9.99 6.52 -13.80
C LEU A 19 10.17 7.29 -12.50
N ALA A 20 9.16 7.30 -11.63
CA ALA A 20 9.22 7.96 -10.33
C ALA A 20 10.31 7.35 -9.43
N GLY A 21 10.42 6.02 -9.39
CA GLY A 21 11.42 5.33 -8.58
C GLY A 21 12.86 5.66 -9.00
N ARG A 22 13.14 5.88 -10.29
CA ARG A 22 14.47 6.38 -10.73
C ARG A 22 14.75 7.77 -10.18
N VAL A 23 13.78 8.68 -10.20
CA VAL A 23 13.92 10.03 -9.60
C VAL A 23 14.26 9.92 -8.11
N LEU A 24 13.57 9.02 -7.39
CA LEU A 24 13.85 8.79 -5.97
C LEU A 24 15.26 8.24 -5.75
N ALA A 25 15.67 7.22 -6.50
CA ALA A 25 17.00 6.59 -6.37
C ALA A 25 18.13 7.59 -6.66
N GLU A 26 18.01 8.40 -7.72
CA GLU A 26 18.99 9.40 -8.08
C GLU A 26 19.18 10.47 -6.99
N ARG A 27 18.09 10.84 -6.31
CA ARG A 27 18.11 11.85 -5.24
C ARG A 27 18.41 11.28 -3.86
N PHE A 28 18.36 9.96 -3.68
CA PHE A 28 18.45 9.32 -2.37
C PHE A 28 19.73 9.65 -1.59
N GLN A 29 20.87 9.80 -2.23
CA GLN A 29 22.15 10.13 -1.59
C GLN A 29 22.44 11.65 -1.54
N GLY A 30 21.66 12.46 -2.26
CA GLY A 30 21.85 13.92 -2.35
C GLY A 30 21.40 14.70 -1.12
N GLU A 31 21.55 16.00 -1.20
CA GLU A 31 20.92 16.94 -0.27
C GLU A 31 19.38 16.90 -0.45
N ARG A 32 18.66 17.08 0.64
CA ARG A 32 17.19 17.02 0.67
C ARG A 32 16.64 18.23 1.38
N THR A 33 15.60 18.78 0.82
CA THR A 33 14.76 19.74 1.51
C THR A 33 13.61 18.96 2.14
N ILE A 34 13.55 18.97 3.47
CA ILE A 34 12.49 18.31 4.25
C ILE A 34 11.55 19.38 4.76
N GLU A 35 10.27 19.23 4.45
CA GLU A 35 9.19 20.08 4.96
C GLU A 35 8.24 19.23 5.81
N TYR A 36 7.61 19.83 6.82
CA TYR A 36 6.63 19.18 7.67
C TYR A 36 5.22 19.59 7.25
N LYS A 37 4.39 18.63 6.82
CA LYS A 37 2.96 18.83 6.53
C LYS A 37 2.13 18.93 7.82
N GLY A 38 2.66 18.47 8.95
CA GLY A 38 2.07 18.40 10.27
C GLY A 38 3.14 18.02 11.30
N GLY A 39 2.75 17.63 12.51
CA GLY A 39 3.70 17.36 13.61
C GLY A 39 4.88 16.45 13.25
N ILE A 40 4.59 15.28 12.68
CA ILE A 40 5.60 14.27 12.27
C ILE A 40 5.46 13.84 10.80
N ASP A 41 4.49 14.36 10.08
CA ASP A 41 4.28 14.07 8.66
C ASP A 41 5.24 14.90 7.80
N LEU A 42 6.00 14.22 6.95
CA LEU A 42 7.10 14.80 6.16
C LEU A 42 6.77 14.79 4.67
N VAL A 43 7.30 15.76 3.97
CA VAL A 43 7.43 15.77 2.51
C VAL A 43 8.81 16.25 2.12
N THR A 44 9.37 15.68 1.07
CA THR A 44 10.65 16.11 0.52
C THR A 44 10.49 16.64 -0.90
N ASP A 45 11.50 17.32 -1.40
CA ASP A 45 11.56 17.72 -2.81
C ASP A 45 11.57 16.52 -3.77
N ALA A 46 11.98 15.33 -3.27
CA ALA A 46 11.96 14.09 -4.04
C ALA A 46 10.52 13.57 -4.26
N ASP A 47 9.62 13.69 -3.26
CA ASP A 47 8.20 13.32 -3.40
C ASP A 47 7.55 14.08 -4.56
N ARG A 48 7.70 15.40 -4.55
CA ARG A 48 7.12 16.28 -5.59
C ARG A 48 7.72 16.00 -6.98
N ALA A 49 9.03 15.72 -7.05
CA ALA A 49 9.68 15.40 -8.32
C ALA A 49 9.25 14.04 -8.87
N ALA A 50 9.12 13.03 -8.00
CA ALA A 50 8.62 11.71 -8.34
C ALA A 50 7.15 11.77 -8.78
N GLU A 51 6.31 12.54 -8.06
CA GLU A 51 4.92 12.75 -8.45
C GLU A 51 4.81 13.41 -9.82
N ALA A 52 5.56 14.48 -10.07
CA ALA A 52 5.54 15.17 -11.36
C ALA A 52 5.93 14.20 -12.51
N ALA A 53 6.89 13.32 -12.29
CA ALA A 53 7.32 12.34 -13.30
C ALA A 53 6.20 11.33 -13.62
N VAL A 54 5.61 10.68 -12.60
CA VAL A 54 4.57 9.66 -12.81
C VAL A 54 3.28 10.28 -13.35
N LEU A 55 2.84 11.43 -12.82
CA LEU A 55 1.63 12.08 -13.31
C LEU A 55 1.78 12.63 -14.73
N GLY A 56 2.95 13.16 -15.07
CA GLY A 56 3.27 13.58 -16.44
C GLY A 56 3.15 12.41 -17.42
N PHE A 57 3.69 11.26 -17.06
CA PHE A 57 3.62 10.05 -17.85
C PHE A 57 2.17 9.53 -18.00
N ILE A 58 1.40 9.47 -16.91
CA ILE A 58 -0.01 9.04 -16.95
C ILE A 58 -0.83 9.98 -17.87
N ARG A 59 -0.68 11.30 -17.73
CA ARG A 59 -1.43 12.28 -18.54
C ARG A 59 -1.09 12.22 -20.03
N GLN A 60 0.10 11.81 -20.42
CA GLN A 60 0.46 11.59 -21.82
C GLN A 60 -0.34 10.43 -22.44
N HIS A 61 -0.61 9.37 -21.68
CA HIS A 61 -1.31 8.17 -22.15
C HIS A 61 -2.83 8.27 -21.97
N TYR A 62 -3.28 8.88 -20.87
CA TYR A 62 -4.68 8.97 -20.44
C TYR A 62 -5.03 10.39 -19.97
N PRO A 63 -5.08 11.40 -20.87
CA PRO A 63 -5.28 12.81 -20.49
C PRO A 63 -6.66 13.09 -19.88
N GLY A 64 -7.64 12.21 -20.12
CA GLY A 64 -9.01 12.36 -19.62
C GLY A 64 -9.31 11.66 -18.29
N HIS A 65 -8.41 10.82 -17.79
CA HIS A 65 -8.67 10.08 -16.56
C HIS A 65 -8.56 10.96 -15.31
N ALA A 66 -9.33 10.60 -14.28
CA ALA A 66 -9.17 11.19 -12.95
C ALA A 66 -7.86 10.73 -12.30
N ILE A 67 -7.30 11.57 -11.44
CA ILE A 67 -6.11 11.24 -10.66
C ILE A 67 -6.38 11.62 -9.20
N LEU A 68 -5.95 10.74 -8.28
CA LEU A 68 -5.83 11.00 -6.87
C LEU A 68 -4.38 10.72 -6.48
N ALA A 69 -3.63 11.76 -6.12
CA ALA A 69 -2.23 11.64 -5.72
C ALA A 69 -2.01 12.24 -4.35
N GLU A 70 -1.00 11.75 -3.63
CA GLU A 70 -0.76 12.17 -2.26
C GLU A 70 -0.44 13.67 -2.15
N GLU A 71 0.46 14.18 -2.99
CA GLU A 71 0.99 15.53 -2.86
C GLU A 71 0.08 16.58 -3.52
N SER A 72 -0.41 16.32 -4.73
CA SER A 72 -1.25 17.25 -5.47
C SER A 72 -2.75 17.07 -5.27
N GLY A 73 -3.16 16.01 -4.57
CA GLY A 73 -4.57 15.72 -4.30
C GLY A 73 -5.33 15.20 -5.51
N ALA A 74 -6.65 15.49 -5.54
CA ALA A 74 -7.54 14.98 -6.57
C ALA A 74 -7.64 15.93 -7.77
N SER A 75 -7.51 15.38 -8.98
CA SER A 75 -7.85 16.06 -10.23
C SER A 75 -9.12 15.48 -10.86
N LYS A 76 -9.92 16.35 -11.47
CA LYS A 76 -11.14 15.94 -12.17
C LYS A 76 -10.79 15.19 -13.46
N GLY A 77 -11.60 14.18 -13.77
CA GLY A 77 -11.51 13.40 -14.99
C GLY A 77 -12.77 12.56 -15.16
N SER A 78 -12.79 11.71 -16.18
CA SER A 78 -13.87 10.77 -16.47
C SER A 78 -13.31 9.35 -16.62
N GLY A 79 -14.15 8.34 -16.42
CA GLY A 79 -13.74 6.95 -16.57
C GLY A 79 -12.95 6.42 -15.37
N LEU A 80 -11.73 5.97 -15.62
CA LEU A 80 -10.87 5.36 -14.59
C LEU A 80 -10.16 6.43 -13.75
N ARG A 81 -9.78 6.04 -12.53
CA ARG A 81 -9.04 6.86 -11.57
C ARG A 81 -7.66 6.25 -11.30
N TRP A 82 -6.61 7.02 -11.55
CA TRP A 82 -5.25 6.69 -11.11
C TRP A 82 -5.07 7.13 -9.67
N ILE A 83 -4.53 6.26 -8.84
CA ILE A 83 -4.29 6.50 -7.42
C ILE A 83 -2.79 6.31 -7.19
N VAL A 84 -2.10 7.38 -6.79
CA VAL A 84 -0.64 7.45 -6.80
C VAL A 84 -0.09 7.88 -5.46
N ASP A 85 0.84 7.09 -4.92
CA ASP A 85 1.79 7.49 -3.91
C ASP A 85 3.17 7.60 -4.55
N PRO A 86 3.73 8.80 -4.66
CA PRO A 86 5.04 8.99 -5.28
C PRO A 86 6.19 8.47 -4.42
N LEU A 87 6.03 8.42 -3.09
CA LEU A 87 7.04 7.97 -2.13
C LEU A 87 6.39 7.44 -0.85
N ASP A 88 5.93 6.18 -0.88
CA ASP A 88 5.55 5.50 0.36
C ASP A 88 6.79 5.13 1.18
N GLY A 89 6.82 5.61 2.42
CA GLY A 89 7.98 5.52 3.30
C GLY A 89 8.82 6.81 3.34
N THR A 90 8.20 7.99 3.24
CA THR A 90 8.87 9.31 3.27
C THR A 90 9.76 9.48 4.51
N THR A 91 9.34 9.00 5.67
CA THR A 91 10.17 9.01 6.89
C THR A 91 11.45 8.19 6.70
N ASN A 92 11.35 6.97 6.14
CA ASN A 92 12.51 6.15 5.82
C ASN A 92 13.45 6.87 4.86
N TYR A 93 12.88 7.45 3.79
CA TYR A 93 13.64 8.20 2.80
C TYR A 93 14.37 9.40 3.43
N ALA A 94 13.69 10.20 4.25
CA ALA A 94 14.27 11.35 4.96
C ALA A 94 15.44 10.93 5.88
N HIS A 95 15.35 9.78 6.52
CA HIS A 95 16.39 9.22 7.38
C HIS A 95 17.41 8.33 6.68
N ARG A 96 17.40 8.26 5.33
CA ARG A 96 18.32 7.41 4.54
C ARG A 96 18.20 5.91 4.81
N VAL A 97 17.02 5.46 5.23
CA VAL A 97 16.70 4.03 5.30
C VAL A 97 16.23 3.59 3.90
N PRO A 98 16.90 2.64 3.22
CA PRO A 98 16.63 2.29 1.83
C PRO A 98 15.40 1.35 1.71
N HIS A 99 14.30 1.69 2.40
CA HIS A 99 13.06 0.92 2.43
C HIS A 99 11.88 1.85 2.17
N PHE A 100 11.57 2.05 0.91
CA PHE A 100 10.51 2.90 0.38
C PHE A 100 10.15 2.47 -1.03
N CYS A 101 8.99 2.90 -1.54
CA CYS A 101 8.54 2.55 -2.88
C CYS A 101 7.69 3.65 -3.52
N VAL A 102 7.38 3.46 -4.79
CA VAL A 102 6.33 4.17 -5.52
C VAL A 102 5.15 3.22 -5.66
N SER A 103 3.93 3.69 -5.39
CA SER A 103 2.69 2.93 -5.54
C SER A 103 1.78 3.59 -6.57
N VAL A 104 1.33 2.82 -7.58
CA VAL A 104 0.43 3.27 -8.64
C VAL A 104 -0.70 2.27 -8.81
N GLY A 105 -1.91 2.66 -8.46
CA GLY A 105 -3.14 1.88 -8.67
C GLY A 105 -4.02 2.50 -9.74
N VAL A 106 -4.84 1.68 -10.40
CA VAL A 106 -5.87 2.12 -11.34
C VAL A 106 -7.20 1.54 -10.91
N GLU A 107 -8.15 2.40 -10.59
CA GLU A 107 -9.48 2.01 -10.10
C GLU A 107 -10.55 2.33 -11.14
N GLY A 108 -11.48 1.38 -11.32
CA GLY A 108 -12.71 1.53 -12.06
C GLY A 108 -13.93 1.41 -11.15
N PRO A 109 -15.16 1.39 -11.74
CA PRO A 109 -16.40 1.30 -10.95
C PRO A 109 -16.47 0.10 -10.01
N ASP A 110 -15.86 -1.02 -10.39
CA ASP A 110 -15.91 -2.27 -9.64
C ASP A 110 -14.65 -2.49 -8.76
N GLY A 111 -13.85 -1.46 -8.52
CA GLY A 111 -12.62 -1.45 -7.70
C GLY A 111 -11.33 -1.46 -8.54
N VAL A 112 -10.19 -1.82 -7.93
CA VAL A 112 -8.87 -1.72 -8.58
C VAL A 112 -8.74 -2.71 -9.74
N LEU A 113 -8.29 -2.23 -10.90
CA LEU A 113 -8.12 -3.00 -12.15
C LEU A 113 -6.66 -3.39 -12.40
N ALA A 114 -5.73 -2.52 -12.03
CA ALA A 114 -4.30 -2.73 -12.21
C ALA A 114 -3.53 -2.01 -11.11
N GLY A 115 -2.34 -2.49 -10.80
CA GLY A 115 -1.47 -1.84 -9.83
C GLY A 115 -0.01 -2.25 -9.99
N ALA A 116 0.88 -1.32 -9.62
CA ALA A 116 2.31 -1.55 -9.55
C ALA A 116 2.92 -0.87 -8.33
N ILE A 117 3.84 -1.55 -7.65
CA ILE A 117 4.65 -1.04 -6.56
C ILE A 117 6.10 -1.28 -6.92
N TYR A 118 6.90 -0.22 -6.97
CA TYR A 118 8.32 -0.32 -7.31
C TYR A 118 9.21 0.17 -6.18
N ALA A 119 10.04 -0.73 -5.64
CA ALA A 119 11.05 -0.46 -4.62
C ALA A 119 12.41 -0.23 -5.31
N PRO A 120 12.83 1.02 -5.56
CA PRO A 120 13.98 1.32 -6.41
C PRO A 120 15.32 0.89 -5.81
N MET A 121 15.44 0.85 -4.48
CA MET A 121 16.69 0.46 -3.82
C MET A 121 16.95 -1.04 -3.87
N MET A 122 15.92 -1.85 -4.14
CA MET A 122 16.02 -3.31 -4.26
C MET A 122 15.83 -3.77 -5.71
N ASP A 123 15.48 -2.86 -6.62
CA ASP A 123 15.06 -3.15 -8.01
C ASP A 123 13.95 -4.21 -8.07
N GLU A 124 12.95 -4.06 -7.18
CA GLU A 124 11.81 -4.95 -7.11
C GLU A 124 10.55 -4.24 -7.61
N LEU A 125 9.96 -4.79 -8.67
CA LEU A 125 8.68 -4.37 -9.22
C LEU A 125 7.64 -5.44 -8.95
N PHE A 126 6.67 -5.10 -8.11
CA PHE A 126 5.47 -5.90 -7.85
C PHE A 126 4.34 -5.33 -8.69
N SER A 127 3.62 -6.18 -9.43
CA SER A 127 2.52 -5.71 -10.27
C SER A 127 1.42 -6.75 -10.40
N ALA A 128 0.20 -6.28 -10.63
CA ALA A 128 -0.96 -7.12 -10.90
C ALA A 128 -1.93 -6.46 -11.88
N ALA A 129 -2.64 -7.30 -12.61
CA ALA A 129 -3.84 -6.94 -13.36
C ALA A 129 -4.98 -7.85 -12.92
N ARG A 130 -6.18 -7.31 -12.80
CA ARG A 130 -7.34 -8.06 -12.33
C ARG A 130 -7.61 -9.29 -13.21
N GLY A 131 -7.62 -10.48 -12.58
CA GLY A 131 -7.84 -11.76 -13.23
C GLY A 131 -6.62 -12.35 -13.94
N GLU A 132 -5.43 -11.70 -13.85
CA GLU A 132 -4.20 -12.17 -14.51
C GLU A 132 -3.11 -12.60 -13.51
N GLY A 133 -3.40 -12.51 -12.21
CA GLY A 133 -2.44 -12.82 -11.16
C GLY A 133 -1.45 -11.69 -10.88
N ALA A 134 -0.59 -11.91 -9.89
CA ALA A 134 0.43 -10.97 -9.46
C ALA A 134 1.85 -11.46 -9.78
N THR A 135 2.77 -10.52 -10.01
CA THR A 135 4.16 -10.82 -10.37
C THR A 135 5.16 -9.97 -9.57
N LEU A 136 6.33 -10.55 -9.31
CA LEU A 136 7.54 -9.85 -8.87
C LEU A 136 8.58 -9.92 -9.99
N ASN A 137 8.97 -8.78 -10.52
CA ASN A 137 9.91 -8.68 -11.66
C ASN A 137 9.49 -9.59 -12.84
N GLY A 138 8.17 -9.60 -13.15
CA GLY A 138 7.59 -10.42 -14.22
C GLY A 138 7.46 -11.92 -13.91
N ARG A 139 7.88 -12.39 -12.74
CA ARG A 139 7.71 -13.78 -12.31
C ARG A 139 6.46 -13.92 -11.43
N PRO A 140 5.59 -14.91 -11.66
CA PRO A 140 4.41 -15.12 -10.82
C PRO A 140 4.78 -15.21 -9.34
N MET A 141 4.01 -14.54 -8.49
CA MET A 141 4.15 -14.60 -7.05
C MET A 141 2.85 -15.04 -6.38
N ARG A 142 2.95 -15.55 -5.15
CA ARG A 142 1.82 -15.99 -4.34
C ARG A 142 2.07 -15.69 -2.87
N VAL A 143 1.00 -15.50 -2.13
CA VAL A 143 1.05 -15.42 -0.67
C VAL A 143 1.61 -16.71 -0.06
N SER A 144 2.04 -16.64 1.19
CA SER A 144 2.55 -17.82 1.92
C SER A 144 1.47 -18.88 2.14
N GLY A 145 1.91 -20.08 2.46
CA GLY A 145 1.04 -21.20 2.86
C GLY A 145 0.85 -21.33 4.37
N THR A 146 1.23 -20.34 5.17
CA THR A 146 1.17 -20.39 6.63
C THR A 146 -0.28 -20.46 7.12
N THR A 147 -0.54 -21.39 8.06
CA THR A 147 -1.88 -21.66 8.61
C THR A 147 -1.97 -21.47 10.12
N GLU A 148 -0.83 -21.29 10.80
CA GLU A 148 -0.78 -21.16 12.25
C GLU A 148 -0.18 -19.81 12.66
N LEU A 149 -0.91 -19.07 13.48
CA LEU A 149 -0.48 -17.73 13.94
C LEU A 149 0.88 -17.77 14.66
N GLY A 150 1.16 -18.82 15.43
CA GLY A 150 2.44 -19.01 16.12
C GLY A 150 3.65 -19.19 15.20
N HIS A 151 3.43 -19.51 13.93
CA HIS A 151 4.47 -19.64 12.91
C HIS A 151 4.51 -18.48 11.92
N SER A 152 3.71 -17.45 12.15
CA SER A 152 3.56 -16.34 11.22
C SER A 152 4.54 -15.19 11.48
N LEU A 153 5.04 -14.60 10.41
CA LEU A 153 5.73 -13.32 10.41
C LEU A 153 4.74 -12.21 9.99
N LEU A 154 4.30 -11.42 10.96
CA LEU A 154 3.37 -10.33 10.72
C LEU A 154 4.08 -8.98 10.57
N CYS A 155 3.43 -8.05 9.89
CA CYS A 155 3.87 -6.66 9.79
C CYS A 155 2.76 -5.70 10.17
N THR A 156 3.14 -4.48 10.60
CA THR A 156 2.21 -3.40 10.93
C THR A 156 2.87 -2.04 10.69
N GLY A 157 2.04 -1.02 10.58
CA GLY A 157 2.44 0.37 10.67
C GLY A 157 1.60 1.13 11.69
N PHE A 158 1.84 2.42 11.78
CA PHE A 158 1.13 3.31 12.70
C PHE A 158 0.73 4.59 12.00
N PRO A 159 -0.52 5.06 12.16
CA PRO A 159 -0.95 6.34 11.63
C PRO A 159 -0.18 7.49 12.28
N TYR A 160 -0.07 8.62 11.60
CA TYR A 160 0.67 9.79 12.10
C TYR A 160 0.11 10.36 13.42
N ASP A 161 -1.17 10.10 13.72
CA ASP A 161 -1.82 10.50 14.96
C ASP A 161 -1.75 9.43 16.08
N VAL A 162 -0.90 8.42 15.95
CA VAL A 162 -0.76 7.32 16.91
C VAL A 162 -0.44 7.81 18.33
N HIS A 163 0.27 8.93 18.47
CA HIS A 163 0.58 9.54 19.78
C HIS A 163 -0.64 10.14 20.47
N GLU A 164 -1.70 10.48 19.72
CA GLU A 164 -2.97 10.97 20.26
C GLU A 164 -3.96 9.82 20.53
N ARG A 165 -3.91 8.75 19.72
CA ARG A 165 -4.83 7.61 19.77
C ARG A 165 -4.10 6.26 19.66
N PRO A 166 -3.24 5.92 20.63
CA PRO A 166 -2.42 4.71 20.58
C PRO A 166 -3.20 3.41 20.83
N GLU A 167 -4.40 3.47 21.44
CA GLU A 167 -5.12 2.30 21.97
C GLU A 167 -5.40 1.27 20.88
N GLY A 168 -5.83 1.69 19.69
CA GLY A 168 -6.09 0.81 18.57
C GLY A 168 -4.81 0.17 18.01
N PRO A 169 -3.91 0.96 17.43
CA PRO A 169 -2.71 0.45 16.75
C PRO A 169 -1.75 -0.30 17.69
N VAL A 170 -1.42 0.31 18.83
CA VAL A 170 -0.47 -0.28 19.80
C VAL A 170 -1.11 -1.47 20.54
N GLY A 171 -2.40 -1.38 20.85
CA GLY A 171 -3.12 -2.47 21.50
C GLY A 171 -3.22 -3.71 20.63
N LEU A 172 -3.51 -3.55 19.33
CA LEU A 172 -3.56 -4.68 18.39
C LEU A 172 -2.14 -5.26 18.14
N LEU A 173 -1.12 -4.42 18.03
CA LEU A 173 0.27 -4.88 18.02
C LEU A 173 0.59 -5.74 19.25
N LYS A 174 0.24 -5.26 20.46
CA LYS A 174 0.45 -6.00 21.71
C LYS A 174 -0.27 -7.35 21.69
N ARG A 175 -1.47 -7.41 21.09
CA ARG A 175 -2.24 -8.66 20.99
C ARG A 175 -1.57 -9.69 20.08
N PHE A 176 -0.99 -9.25 18.97
CA PHE A 176 -0.34 -10.15 18.01
C PHE A 176 1.10 -10.51 18.35
N ILE A 177 1.89 -9.58 18.91
CA ILE A 177 3.32 -9.84 19.18
C ILE A 177 3.57 -11.00 20.15
N VAL A 178 2.62 -11.29 21.04
CA VAL A 178 2.72 -12.41 22.01
C VAL A 178 2.21 -13.73 21.42
N ARG A 179 1.70 -13.74 20.20
CA ARG A 179 1.09 -14.91 19.53
C ARG A 179 1.79 -15.30 18.23
N ALA A 180 2.31 -14.33 17.47
CA ALA A 180 3.00 -14.55 16.23
C ALA A 180 4.45 -14.97 16.47
N GLN A 181 5.08 -15.62 15.49
CA GLN A 181 6.52 -15.92 15.52
C GLN A 181 7.36 -14.64 15.56
N GLY A 182 6.90 -13.59 14.90
CA GLY A 182 7.58 -12.31 14.90
C GLY A 182 6.75 -11.19 14.30
N MET A 183 7.17 -9.94 14.63
CA MET A 183 6.54 -8.72 14.11
C MET A 183 7.57 -7.86 13.40
N ARG A 184 7.13 -7.15 12.37
CA ARG A 184 7.90 -6.11 11.68
C ARG A 184 7.15 -4.80 11.70
N ARG A 185 7.88 -3.71 11.71
CA ARG A 185 7.40 -2.34 11.46
C ARG A 185 8.37 -1.71 10.48
N THR A 186 8.10 -1.83 9.19
CA THR A 186 9.05 -1.45 8.14
C THR A 186 8.94 0.02 7.75
N GLY A 187 7.74 0.60 7.78
CA GLY A 187 7.48 2.02 7.54
C GLY A 187 7.13 2.36 6.10
N SER A 188 6.64 1.39 5.32
CA SER A 188 6.12 1.55 3.97
C SER A 188 4.94 0.58 3.79
N ALA A 189 3.72 1.09 3.88
CA ALA A 189 2.50 0.28 3.88
C ALA A 189 2.26 -0.44 2.55
N ALA A 190 2.51 0.25 1.43
CA ALA A 190 2.40 -0.35 0.11
C ALA A 190 3.41 -1.50 -0.07
N LEU A 191 4.66 -1.32 0.42
CA LEU A 191 5.67 -2.36 0.32
C LEU A 191 5.37 -3.54 1.26
N ASP A 192 4.79 -3.29 2.44
CA ASP A 192 4.33 -4.33 3.35
C ASP A 192 3.24 -5.20 2.73
N LEU A 193 2.25 -4.59 2.05
CA LEU A 193 1.23 -5.31 1.26
C LEU A 193 1.86 -6.12 0.11
N ALA A 194 2.84 -5.54 -0.61
CA ALA A 194 3.58 -6.25 -1.65
C ALA A 194 4.35 -7.46 -1.10
N TYR A 195 4.88 -7.36 0.11
CA TYR A 195 5.57 -8.47 0.78
C TYR A 195 4.61 -9.55 1.27
N VAL A 196 3.38 -9.19 1.67
CA VAL A 196 2.33 -10.20 1.90
C VAL A 196 2.00 -10.93 0.61
N ALA A 197 1.79 -10.20 -0.50
CA ALA A 197 1.51 -10.78 -1.81
C ALA A 197 2.62 -11.71 -2.31
N ALA A 198 3.88 -11.40 -1.98
CA ALA A 198 5.05 -12.21 -2.33
C ALA A 198 5.35 -13.36 -1.34
N GLY A 199 4.53 -13.54 -0.30
CA GLY A 199 4.72 -14.59 0.72
C GLY A 199 5.92 -14.36 1.63
N ARG A 200 6.47 -13.13 1.69
CA ARG A 200 7.56 -12.75 2.61
C ARG A 200 7.04 -12.44 4.01
N PHE A 201 5.85 -11.83 4.11
CA PHE A 201 5.07 -11.69 5.32
C PHE A 201 3.81 -12.53 5.21
N ASP A 202 3.36 -13.06 6.34
CA ASP A 202 2.17 -13.89 6.41
C ASP A 202 0.91 -13.06 6.65
N GLY A 203 1.07 -11.84 7.15
CA GLY A 203 -0.01 -10.88 7.32
C GLY A 203 0.48 -9.48 7.64
N PHE A 204 -0.37 -8.51 7.35
CA PHE A 204 -0.19 -7.09 7.60
C PHE A 204 -1.49 -6.49 8.12
N PHE A 205 -1.39 -5.58 9.08
CA PHE A 205 -2.53 -4.79 9.56
C PHE A 205 -2.08 -3.37 9.89
N GLU A 206 -2.90 -2.40 9.56
CA GLU A 206 -2.65 -1.01 9.89
C GLU A 206 -3.97 -0.22 9.94
N PHE A 207 -3.98 0.87 10.72
CA PHE A 207 -5.10 1.79 10.88
C PHE A 207 -4.83 3.10 10.14
N GLY A 208 -5.88 3.72 9.60
CA GLY A 208 -5.85 5.10 9.13
C GLY A 208 -5.12 5.34 7.80
N LEU A 209 -4.80 4.30 7.03
CA LEU A 209 -4.17 4.39 5.72
C LEU A 209 -5.02 5.20 4.73
N LYS A 210 -4.35 5.74 3.71
CA LYS A 210 -4.99 6.50 2.63
C LYS A 210 -5.20 5.63 1.39
N PRO A 211 -6.02 6.07 0.44
CA PRO A 211 -6.24 5.33 -0.80
C PRO A 211 -4.96 4.96 -1.54
N TRP A 212 -3.98 5.84 -1.57
CA TRP A 212 -2.73 5.63 -2.30
C TRP A 212 -1.80 4.59 -1.65
N ASP A 213 -1.85 4.44 -0.32
CA ASP A 213 -1.10 3.41 0.42
C ASP A 213 -1.59 2.00 0.08
N VAL A 214 -2.88 1.85 -0.24
CA VAL A 214 -3.53 0.52 -0.30
C VAL A 214 -4.01 0.10 -1.68
N ALA A 215 -4.24 1.03 -2.62
CA ALA A 215 -4.89 0.70 -3.89
C ALA A 215 -4.13 -0.39 -4.68
N ALA A 216 -2.86 -0.16 -5.00
CA ALA A 216 -2.06 -1.15 -5.72
C ALA A 216 -1.85 -2.43 -4.89
N GLY A 217 -1.47 -2.27 -3.60
CA GLY A 217 -1.19 -3.38 -2.70
C GLY A 217 -2.37 -4.31 -2.49
N SER A 218 -3.60 -3.78 -2.43
CA SER A 218 -4.81 -4.59 -2.27
C SER A 218 -5.03 -5.55 -3.44
N LEU A 219 -4.82 -5.08 -4.67
CA LEU A 219 -4.92 -5.93 -5.86
C LEU A 219 -3.80 -6.97 -5.89
N LEU A 220 -2.56 -6.58 -5.54
CA LEU A 220 -1.44 -7.51 -5.46
C LEU A 220 -1.75 -8.68 -4.52
N VAL A 221 -2.27 -8.39 -3.31
CA VAL A 221 -2.63 -9.43 -2.34
C VAL A 221 -3.74 -10.34 -2.88
N GLN A 222 -4.80 -9.77 -3.46
CA GLN A 222 -5.92 -10.54 -4.00
C GLN A 222 -5.48 -11.43 -5.18
N GLU A 223 -4.74 -10.89 -6.13
CA GLU A 223 -4.26 -11.61 -7.32
C GLU A 223 -3.17 -12.65 -6.99
N ALA A 224 -2.46 -12.49 -5.85
CA ALA A 224 -1.56 -13.49 -5.31
C ALA A 224 -2.27 -14.60 -4.51
N GLY A 225 -3.61 -14.56 -4.40
CA GLY A 225 -4.42 -15.53 -3.68
C GLY A 225 -4.54 -15.25 -2.17
N GLY A 226 -4.23 -14.05 -1.72
CA GLY A 226 -4.35 -13.61 -0.32
C GLY A 226 -5.75 -13.12 0.04
N THR A 227 -5.95 -12.89 1.31
CA THR A 227 -7.14 -12.27 1.88
C THR A 227 -6.86 -10.78 2.15
N MET A 228 -7.72 -9.89 1.64
CA MET A 228 -7.70 -8.46 1.91
C MET A 228 -9.07 -8.04 2.45
N VAL A 229 -9.11 -7.59 3.70
CA VAL A 229 -10.33 -7.21 4.41
C VAL A 229 -10.07 -5.96 5.25
N ARG A 230 -11.12 -5.40 5.82
CA ARG A 230 -10.98 -4.44 6.90
C ARG A 230 -10.47 -5.14 8.16
N ILE A 231 -9.91 -4.37 9.07
CA ILE A 231 -9.35 -4.89 10.33
C ILE A 231 -10.42 -5.60 11.20
N ASP A 232 -11.70 -5.22 11.04
CA ASP A 232 -12.86 -5.87 11.68
C ASP A 232 -13.40 -7.07 10.88
N GLY A 233 -12.74 -7.42 9.76
CA GLY A 233 -13.11 -8.52 8.88
C GLY A 233 -14.28 -8.21 7.93
N ALA A 234 -14.76 -6.97 7.85
CA ALA A 234 -15.71 -6.55 6.84
C ALA A 234 -15.03 -6.45 5.45
N PRO A 235 -15.80 -6.41 4.34
CA PRO A 235 -15.24 -6.26 3.00
C PRO A 235 -14.37 -5.01 2.88
N PHE A 236 -13.21 -5.17 2.24
CA PHE A 236 -12.28 -4.08 1.96
C PHE A 236 -12.84 -3.11 0.90
N GLN A 237 -12.54 -1.83 1.08
CA GLN A 237 -12.76 -0.76 0.10
C GLN A 237 -11.60 0.22 0.16
N VAL A 238 -11.12 0.72 -0.98
CA VAL A 238 -9.93 1.59 -1.08
C VAL A 238 -10.02 2.85 -0.19
N GLY A 239 -11.24 3.41 -0.01
CA GLY A 239 -11.46 4.59 0.84
C GLY A 239 -11.47 4.31 2.36
N ILE A 240 -11.29 3.06 2.80
CA ILE A 240 -11.29 2.66 4.22
C ILE A 240 -9.87 2.21 4.60
N GLY A 241 -9.22 3.01 5.43
CA GLY A 241 -7.81 2.85 5.75
C GLY A 241 -7.48 1.88 6.88
N ASP A 242 -8.48 1.21 7.48
CA ASP A 242 -8.24 0.22 8.53
C ASP A 242 -8.22 -1.17 7.89
N VAL A 243 -7.04 -1.71 7.64
CA VAL A 243 -6.86 -2.89 6.78
C VAL A 243 -6.21 -4.06 7.50
N LEU A 244 -6.55 -5.26 7.02
CA LEU A 244 -5.89 -6.52 7.34
C LEU A 244 -5.72 -7.32 6.05
N ALA A 245 -4.47 -7.67 5.74
CA ALA A 245 -4.10 -8.51 4.61
C ALA A 245 -3.35 -9.75 5.12
N CYS A 246 -3.61 -10.94 4.58
CA CYS A 246 -2.91 -12.14 5.04
C CYS A 246 -3.00 -13.33 4.08
N ALA A 247 -2.18 -14.34 4.35
CA ALA A 247 -2.36 -15.68 3.80
C ALA A 247 -3.75 -16.23 4.17
N PRO A 248 -4.47 -16.89 3.26
CA PRO A 248 -5.83 -17.38 3.51
C PRO A 248 -5.95 -18.29 4.73
N GLY A 249 -4.92 -19.11 4.99
CA GLY A 249 -4.88 -20.02 6.14
C GLY A 249 -4.88 -19.33 7.51
N LEU A 250 -4.47 -18.04 7.56
CA LEU A 250 -4.46 -17.23 8.79
C LEU A 250 -5.70 -16.35 8.97
N ALA A 251 -6.51 -16.17 7.92
CA ALA A 251 -7.56 -15.16 7.91
C ALA A 251 -8.54 -15.29 9.08
N SER A 252 -9.03 -16.49 9.36
CA SER A 252 -9.97 -16.71 10.45
C SER A 252 -9.40 -16.37 11.84
N GLN A 253 -8.13 -16.71 12.08
CA GLN A 253 -7.45 -16.43 13.34
C GLN A 253 -7.21 -14.93 13.51
N LEU A 254 -6.64 -14.27 12.50
CA LEU A 254 -6.34 -12.84 12.55
C LEU A 254 -7.62 -11.98 12.68
N ILE A 255 -8.67 -12.31 11.90
CA ILE A 255 -9.96 -11.59 11.97
C ILE A 255 -10.61 -11.80 13.34
N SER A 256 -10.61 -13.00 13.89
CA SER A 256 -11.19 -13.29 15.21
C SER A 256 -10.47 -12.51 16.32
N GLU A 257 -9.14 -12.51 16.30
CA GLU A 257 -8.32 -11.78 17.27
C GLU A 257 -8.52 -10.24 17.15
N SER A 258 -8.56 -9.73 15.92
CA SER A 258 -8.81 -8.29 15.69
C SER A 258 -10.21 -7.89 16.18
N ARG A 259 -11.26 -8.64 15.81
CA ARG A 259 -12.63 -8.37 16.26
C ARG A 259 -12.78 -8.38 17.77
N GLY A 260 -12.21 -9.39 18.44
CA GLY A 260 -12.23 -9.48 19.90
C GLY A 260 -11.56 -8.26 20.53
N PHE A 261 -10.39 -7.88 20.02
CA PHE A 261 -9.69 -6.69 20.50
C PHE A 261 -10.48 -5.39 20.28
N LEU A 262 -11.04 -5.19 19.07
CA LEU A 262 -11.81 -3.99 18.73
C LEU A 262 -13.07 -3.86 19.59
N ALA A 263 -13.73 -4.97 19.90
CA ALA A 263 -14.87 -5.01 20.81
C ALA A 263 -14.46 -4.63 22.25
N ASP A 264 -13.31 -5.14 22.72
CA ASP A 264 -12.79 -4.87 24.06
C ASP A 264 -12.53 -3.36 24.30
N ILE A 265 -12.09 -2.63 23.24
CA ILE A 265 -11.80 -1.18 23.32
C ILE A 265 -12.95 -0.28 22.84
N GLY A 266 -14.10 -0.85 22.46
CA GLY A 266 -15.23 -0.10 21.94
C GLY A 266 -14.95 0.63 20.63
N TRP A 267 -14.12 0.05 19.76
CA TRP A 267 -13.75 0.66 18.47
C TRP A 267 -14.94 0.79 17.54
N VAL A 268 -15.12 1.99 16.99
CA VAL A 268 -16.10 2.26 15.94
C VAL A 268 -15.36 2.45 14.63
N PRO A 269 -15.64 1.61 13.61
CA PRO A 269 -15.01 1.74 12.32
C PRO A 269 -15.25 3.12 11.70
N PRO A 270 -14.21 3.75 11.10
CA PRO A 270 -14.40 5.01 10.39
C PRO A 270 -15.34 4.83 9.20
N ALA A 271 -16.10 5.87 8.88
CA ALA A 271 -16.87 5.91 7.63
C ALA A 271 -15.91 5.96 6.42
N PRO A 272 -16.32 5.43 5.25
CA PRO A 272 -15.54 5.54 4.03
C PRO A 272 -15.19 7.01 3.74
N ARG A 273 -13.93 7.29 3.43
CA ARG A 273 -13.50 8.63 2.97
C ARG A 273 -13.70 8.70 1.46
N ALA A 274 -14.31 9.79 1.00
CA ALA A 274 -14.59 10.05 -0.40
C ALA A 274 -13.31 10.30 -1.21
#